data_9da590477b94d958587a9f293ac31a65
#
_entry.id   9da590477b94d958587a9f293ac31a65
#
_cell.length_a   1.000
_cell.length_b   1.000
_cell.length_c   1.000
_cell.angle_alpha   90.00
_cell.angle_beta   90.00
_cell.angle_gamma   90.00
#
_symmetry.space_group_name_H-M   'P 1'
#
loop_
_entity.id
_entity.type
_entity.pdbx_description
1 polymer ?
#
loop_
_entity_poly.entity_id
_entity_poly.type
_entity_poly.pdbx_seq_one_letter_code
_entity_poly.pdbx_strand_id
1 'polypeptide(L)'
;DGRPKACIVIEQPTAVDTAAARMLNKFVERISGTTLPLSPGPRKGMAAVMLGRSAATVGEDGYEITCRPGELSVSTGGGKGTLYGVCTLLERYMGVDYWAKDAYTLMPNRTITLPQFSLADSPAFRFRQTFSYSNNDPDYEAWFRLEHQDQIFAGDLWVHTFNRILPASVYGKSHPEYYSFINGQRRPGDHSQWCLSNPELFELVCHKVDSIFKAHPGMKMISISQNDGNNTYCQCPECKKVDEYEGSPSGSLIRFLNKLAARFPDKEFSTLAYLYSMHPPKHVKPLKNVNIMLCDIDCKREVPLTDNASGRDFVKALEGWARISDNIFIWDYGINFDNMVTPFPNFHILQKNLALFKKNHATMVFEQVNGQRGTDFAEMRAYMLAKLMWNPDQDADLLMREFLYGYYGAAAPYLYKYQNLLQGALLASGTPLWIYDSPVSHKNGMLNHKLMRTYAEIFDKAEAAVGDDSTLLGRVQMARLPIQYSELEIARTENGNDREAMARKVEDFRMKAARYGVTQLNERNNTVE
;
A
#
# COMPACT_ATOMS: atom_id res chain seq x y z
N ASP A 1 35.44 17.97 13.07
CA ASP A 1 36.53 18.74 12.43
C ASP A 1 36.22 19.11 10.95
N GLY A 2 35.02 18.76 10.42
CA GLY A 2 34.61 19.03 9.03
C GLY A 2 35.40 18.28 7.94
N ARG A 3 36.19 17.27 8.32
CA ARG A 3 36.93 16.43 7.39
C ARG A 3 36.43 14.99 7.46
N PRO A 4 36.12 14.33 6.31
CA PRO A 4 35.67 12.94 6.32
C PRO A 4 36.79 12.01 6.82
N LYS A 5 36.50 11.15 7.80
CA LYS A 5 37.39 10.09 8.29
C LYS A 5 36.98 8.70 7.76
N ALA A 6 35.98 8.63 6.91
CA ALA A 6 35.54 7.42 6.23
C ALA A 6 35.34 7.67 4.74
N CYS A 7 35.35 6.62 3.93
CA CYS A 7 34.99 6.67 2.52
C CYS A 7 33.95 5.58 2.23
N ILE A 8 33.04 5.87 1.30
CA ILE A 8 32.09 4.87 0.78
C ILE A 8 32.82 4.05 -0.29
N VAL A 9 32.77 2.73 -0.15
CA VAL A 9 33.38 1.78 -1.06
C VAL A 9 32.31 0.92 -1.73
N ILE A 10 32.29 0.94 -3.06
CA ILE A 10 31.44 0.08 -3.88
C ILE A 10 32.39 -0.64 -4.87
N GLU A 11 32.59 -1.94 -4.65
CA GLU A 11 33.54 -2.73 -5.45
C GLU A 11 33.01 -3.03 -6.86
N GLN A 12 31.72 -3.33 -6.98
CA GLN A 12 31.00 -3.58 -8.25
C GLN A 12 29.67 -2.82 -8.23
N PRO A 13 29.65 -1.55 -8.66
CA PRO A 13 28.50 -0.68 -8.48
C PRO A 13 27.29 -1.12 -9.30
N THR A 14 26.18 -1.29 -8.61
CA THR A 14 24.84 -1.38 -9.21
C THR A 14 24.11 -0.02 -9.12
N ALA A 15 22.99 0.11 -9.80
CA ALA A 15 22.11 1.29 -9.66
C ALA A 15 21.63 1.45 -8.21
N VAL A 16 21.31 0.33 -7.54
CA VAL A 16 20.86 0.30 -6.13
C VAL A 16 21.97 0.75 -5.18
N ASP A 17 23.19 0.25 -5.34
CA ASP A 17 24.32 0.65 -4.48
C ASP A 17 24.66 2.12 -4.65
N THR A 18 24.54 2.63 -5.87
CA THR A 18 24.72 4.05 -6.17
C THR A 18 23.64 4.91 -5.51
N ALA A 19 22.37 4.45 -5.51
CA ALA A 19 21.28 5.10 -4.81
C ALA A 19 21.48 5.06 -3.29
N ALA A 20 21.93 3.93 -2.76
CA ALA A 20 22.28 3.77 -1.34
C ALA A 20 23.39 4.74 -0.91
N ALA A 21 24.46 4.88 -1.69
CA ALA A 21 25.54 5.84 -1.43
C ALA A 21 25.05 7.29 -1.45
N ARG A 22 24.17 7.64 -2.38
CA ARG A 22 23.52 8.96 -2.45
C ARG A 22 22.65 9.24 -1.21
N MET A 23 21.82 8.27 -0.81
CA MET A 23 20.98 8.37 0.38
C MET A 23 21.82 8.56 1.63
N LEU A 24 22.88 7.77 1.80
CA LEU A 24 23.81 7.90 2.93
C LEU A 24 24.46 9.30 2.96
N ASN A 25 25.02 9.75 1.83
CA ASN A 25 25.66 11.07 1.75
C ASN A 25 24.70 12.23 1.95
N LYS A 26 23.47 12.13 1.45
CA LYS A 26 22.42 13.13 1.67
C LYS A 26 22.20 13.42 3.15
N PHE A 27 22.13 12.38 3.98
CA PHE A 27 21.88 12.53 5.41
C PHE A 27 23.16 12.75 6.21
N VAL A 28 24.29 12.16 5.83
CA VAL A 28 25.60 12.46 6.47
C VAL A 28 25.93 13.94 6.33
N GLU A 29 25.69 14.54 5.15
CA GLU A 29 25.89 15.97 4.93
C GLU A 29 24.97 16.84 5.81
N ARG A 30 23.69 16.47 5.91
CA ARG A 30 22.72 17.19 6.76
C ARG A 30 23.00 17.07 8.24
N ILE A 31 23.55 15.94 8.69
CA ILE A 31 23.93 15.70 10.08
C ILE A 31 25.24 16.41 10.41
N SER A 32 26.26 16.28 9.56
CA SER A 32 27.65 16.64 9.92
C SER A 32 28.20 17.87 9.17
N GLY A 33 27.55 18.30 8.11
CA GLY A 33 28.01 19.36 7.21
C GLY A 33 29.10 18.91 6.23
N THR A 34 29.34 17.59 6.08
CA THR A 34 30.34 17.06 5.13
C THR A 34 29.87 15.76 4.47
N THR A 35 30.38 15.46 3.29
CA THR A 35 30.10 14.23 2.56
C THR A 35 31.25 13.23 2.65
N LEU A 36 30.96 11.95 2.49
CA LEU A 36 31.96 10.90 2.40
C LEU A 36 32.40 10.71 0.93
N PRO A 37 33.71 10.68 0.63
CA PRO A 37 34.19 10.43 -0.73
C PRO A 37 33.86 8.99 -1.18
N LEU A 38 33.47 8.85 -2.44
CA LEU A 38 33.31 7.54 -3.08
C LEU A 38 34.67 7.00 -3.53
N SER A 39 34.85 5.69 -3.45
CA SER A 39 36.07 4.99 -3.81
C SER A 39 35.77 3.58 -4.35
N PRO A 40 36.51 3.05 -5.32
CA PRO A 40 36.39 1.65 -5.75
C PRO A 40 37.01 0.67 -4.75
N GLY A 41 37.77 1.14 -3.76
CA GLY A 41 38.41 0.34 -2.72
C GLY A 41 38.73 1.15 -1.46
N PRO A 42 39.09 0.50 -0.35
CA PRO A 42 39.45 1.16 0.91
C PRO A 42 40.59 2.16 0.72
N ARG A 43 40.53 3.31 1.40
CA ARG A 43 41.56 4.35 1.37
C ARG A 43 42.41 4.30 2.63
N LYS A 44 43.73 4.40 2.47
CA LYS A 44 44.65 4.42 3.61
C LYS A 44 44.33 5.57 4.58
N GLY A 45 44.20 5.25 5.86
CA GLY A 45 43.90 6.23 6.91
C GLY A 45 42.42 6.64 7.01
N MET A 46 41.52 6.00 6.29
CA MET A 46 40.06 6.20 6.37
C MET A 46 39.37 4.89 6.74
N ALA A 47 38.30 4.97 7.53
CA ALA A 47 37.40 3.84 7.72
C ALA A 47 36.64 3.55 6.40
N ALA A 48 36.30 2.29 6.13
CA ALA A 48 35.58 1.89 4.94
C ALA A 48 34.09 1.71 5.24
N VAL A 49 33.23 2.32 4.45
CA VAL A 49 31.79 2.04 4.42
C VAL A 49 31.52 1.21 3.17
N MET A 50 31.50 -0.12 3.32
CA MET A 50 31.34 -1.09 2.26
C MET A 50 29.86 -1.25 1.92
N LEU A 51 29.46 -1.01 0.68
CA LEU A 51 28.08 -1.15 0.21
C LEU A 51 27.99 -2.21 -0.90
N GLY A 52 26.90 -2.99 -0.87
CA GLY A 52 26.54 -3.91 -1.96
C GLY A 52 27.25 -5.26 -1.95
N ARG A 53 27.95 -5.63 -0.88
CA ARG A 53 28.49 -6.99 -0.74
C ARG A 53 27.36 -8.01 -0.61
N SER A 54 27.56 -9.22 -1.13
CA SER A 54 26.58 -10.30 -1.02
C SER A 54 26.48 -10.84 0.42
N ALA A 55 25.25 -11.07 0.87
CA ALA A 55 24.93 -11.75 2.14
C ALA A 55 24.06 -12.97 1.84
N ALA A 56 24.57 -14.17 2.12
CA ALA A 56 23.87 -15.43 1.87
C ALA A 56 22.81 -15.78 2.92
N THR A 57 22.78 -15.08 4.04
CA THR A 57 21.92 -15.36 5.20
C THR A 57 20.57 -14.64 5.14
N VAL A 58 20.39 -13.69 4.23
CA VAL A 58 19.17 -12.92 4.02
C VAL A 58 18.63 -13.11 2.61
N GLY A 59 17.31 -13.04 2.45
CA GLY A 59 16.65 -13.17 1.16
C GLY A 59 16.72 -11.90 0.30
N GLU A 60 16.01 -11.91 -0.82
CA GLU A 60 15.83 -10.74 -1.68
C GLU A 60 15.28 -9.57 -0.87
N ASP A 61 15.76 -8.35 -1.13
CA ASP A 61 15.52 -7.12 -0.34
C ASP A 61 16.04 -7.16 1.11
N GLY A 62 16.53 -8.31 1.59
CA GLY A 62 17.16 -8.41 2.91
C GLY A 62 18.57 -7.82 2.93
N TYR A 63 19.02 -7.47 4.12
CA TYR A 63 20.35 -6.88 4.34
C TYR A 63 20.96 -7.32 5.68
N GLU A 64 22.29 -7.26 5.73
CA GLU A 64 23.09 -7.35 6.93
C GLU A 64 23.92 -6.08 7.10
N ILE A 65 23.92 -5.52 8.31
CA ILE A 65 24.78 -4.39 8.66
C ILE A 65 25.74 -4.84 9.75
N THR A 66 27.04 -4.70 9.51
CA THR A 66 28.07 -5.00 10.49
C THR A 66 28.97 -3.79 10.66
N CYS A 67 29.14 -3.30 11.90
CA CYS A 67 30.05 -2.23 12.24
C CYS A 67 31.15 -2.77 13.15
N ARG A 68 32.42 -2.65 12.71
CA ARG A 68 33.63 -3.05 13.40
C ARG A 68 34.65 -1.89 13.37
N PRO A 69 35.71 -1.93 14.19
CA PRO A 69 36.75 -0.91 14.09
C PRO A 69 37.34 -0.80 12.68
N GLY A 70 37.19 0.38 12.08
CA GLY A 70 37.69 0.68 10.73
C GLY A 70 36.80 0.26 9.57
N GLU A 71 35.72 -0.51 9.77
CA GLU A 71 34.85 -0.94 8.72
C GLU A 71 33.35 -0.96 9.15
N LEU A 72 32.50 -0.38 8.33
CA LEU A 72 31.05 -0.56 8.32
C LEU A 72 30.69 -1.25 7.02
N SER A 73 29.94 -2.35 7.07
CA SER A 73 29.48 -3.07 5.87
C SER A 73 27.96 -3.14 5.84
N VAL A 74 27.38 -2.81 4.70
CA VAL A 74 25.96 -3.07 4.37
C VAL A 74 25.94 -4.07 3.21
N SER A 75 25.66 -5.32 3.55
CA SER A 75 25.58 -6.45 2.61
C SER A 75 24.12 -6.77 2.30
N THR A 76 23.85 -7.39 1.14
CA THR A 76 22.50 -7.63 0.63
C THR A 76 22.31 -9.05 0.14
N GLY A 77 21.09 -9.59 0.30
CA GLY A 77 20.67 -10.82 -0.33
C GLY A 77 20.22 -10.64 -1.79
N GLY A 78 20.15 -9.39 -2.27
CA GLY A 78 19.69 -9.03 -3.62
C GLY A 78 18.68 -7.88 -3.59
N GLY A 79 18.01 -7.61 -4.71
CA GLY A 79 16.99 -6.57 -4.83
C GLY A 79 17.48 -5.18 -4.39
N LYS A 80 16.69 -4.52 -3.55
CA LYS A 80 16.99 -3.19 -3.00
C LYS A 80 17.65 -3.23 -1.59
N GLY A 81 18.09 -4.41 -1.13
CA GLY A 81 18.58 -4.62 0.24
C GLY A 81 19.70 -3.68 0.69
N THR A 82 20.67 -3.32 -0.19
CA THR A 82 21.71 -2.31 0.15
C THR A 82 21.10 -0.97 0.52
N LEU A 83 20.13 -0.48 -0.26
CA LEU A 83 19.45 0.79 -0.01
C LEU A 83 18.65 0.75 1.29
N TYR A 84 17.93 -0.34 1.52
CA TYR A 84 17.14 -0.54 2.74
C TYR A 84 18.01 -0.66 4.00
N GLY A 85 19.18 -1.31 3.89
CA GLY A 85 20.16 -1.37 4.95
C GLY A 85 20.72 0.01 5.29
N VAL A 86 20.99 0.86 4.30
CA VAL A 86 21.42 2.25 4.54
C VAL A 86 20.32 3.06 5.22
N CYS A 87 19.06 2.94 4.82
CA CYS A 87 17.95 3.61 5.51
C CYS A 87 17.86 3.17 6.98
N THR A 88 18.02 1.86 7.25
CA THR A 88 18.05 1.34 8.63
C THR A 88 19.23 1.85 9.44
N LEU A 89 20.41 1.95 8.83
CA LEU A 89 21.60 2.54 9.48
C LEU A 89 21.34 3.99 9.90
N LEU A 90 20.76 4.78 9.00
CA LEU A 90 20.42 6.19 9.24
C LEU A 90 19.37 6.31 10.37
N GLU A 91 18.33 5.49 10.33
CA GLU A 91 17.25 5.47 11.30
C GLU A 91 17.74 5.05 12.70
N ARG A 92 18.37 3.88 12.81
CA ARG A 92 18.69 3.28 14.11
C ARG A 92 19.97 3.83 14.79
N TYR A 93 20.93 4.31 14.01
CA TYR A 93 22.25 4.63 14.52
C TYR A 93 22.72 6.06 14.25
N MET A 94 22.03 6.77 13.35
CA MET A 94 22.43 8.13 12.98
C MET A 94 21.37 9.18 13.33
N GLY A 95 20.28 8.78 13.99
CA GLY A 95 19.25 9.68 14.51
C GLY A 95 18.46 10.42 13.45
N VAL A 96 18.15 9.74 12.36
CA VAL A 96 17.26 10.25 11.30
C VAL A 96 15.92 9.55 11.40
N ASP A 97 14.87 10.29 11.76
CA ASP A 97 13.51 9.76 11.78
C ASP A 97 12.72 10.36 10.61
N TYR A 98 12.23 9.51 9.70
CA TYR A 98 11.44 9.90 8.55
C TYR A 98 9.96 9.58 8.81
N TRP A 99 9.08 10.57 8.73
CA TRP A 99 7.67 10.44 9.10
C TRP A 99 6.75 10.38 7.89
N ALA A 100 6.93 11.32 6.97
CA ALA A 100 6.12 11.45 5.77
C ALA A 100 6.95 12.12 4.67
N LYS A 101 6.41 12.23 3.47
CA LYS A 101 7.05 12.97 2.39
C LYS A 101 7.43 14.39 2.90
N ASP A 102 8.69 14.76 2.71
CA ASP A 102 9.27 16.05 3.13
C ASP A 102 9.23 16.31 4.66
N ALA A 103 8.93 15.29 5.46
CA ALA A 103 8.87 15.39 6.92
C ALA A 103 9.76 14.35 7.58
N TYR A 104 10.94 14.78 8.00
CA TYR A 104 11.88 13.99 8.79
C TYR A 104 12.48 14.87 9.87
N THR A 105 12.98 14.24 10.95
CA THR A 105 13.75 14.86 12.01
C THR A 105 15.15 14.30 12.00
N LEU A 106 16.12 15.11 12.34
CA LEU A 106 17.52 14.71 12.55
C LEU A 106 18.17 15.60 13.57
N MET A 107 19.17 15.07 14.26
CA MET A 107 19.99 15.86 15.20
C MET A 107 21.33 16.18 14.54
N PRO A 108 21.65 17.47 14.30
CA PRO A 108 22.96 17.85 13.80
C PRO A 108 24.08 17.38 14.73
N ASN A 109 25.09 16.74 14.17
CA ASN A 109 26.27 16.26 14.91
C ASN A 109 27.50 16.29 14.01
N ARG A 110 28.46 17.14 14.35
CA ARG A 110 29.73 17.25 13.60
C ARG A 110 30.61 16.01 13.64
N THR A 111 30.40 15.11 14.62
CA THR A 111 31.16 13.89 14.77
C THR A 111 30.24 12.70 14.88
N ILE A 112 30.09 11.94 13.79
CA ILE A 112 29.30 10.71 13.76
C ILE A 112 30.18 9.57 14.27
N THR A 113 29.77 8.93 15.37
CA THR A 113 30.45 7.75 15.94
C THR A 113 29.42 6.62 16.03
N LEU A 114 29.77 5.48 15.49
CA LEU A 114 28.93 4.28 15.52
C LEU A 114 29.48 3.27 16.53
N PRO A 115 28.64 2.62 17.35
CA PRO A 115 29.05 1.49 18.18
C PRO A 115 29.41 0.29 17.31
N GLN A 116 30.04 -0.72 17.89
CA GLN A 116 30.15 -2.03 17.24
C GLN A 116 28.83 -2.76 17.36
N PHE A 117 28.31 -3.28 16.22
CA PHE A 117 27.07 -4.04 16.17
C PHE A 117 27.02 -4.93 14.93
N SER A 118 26.12 -5.90 14.96
CA SER A 118 25.68 -6.65 13.78
C SER A 118 24.17 -6.80 13.84
N LEU A 119 23.50 -6.60 12.72
CA LEU A 119 22.07 -6.85 12.56
C LEU A 119 21.79 -7.38 11.17
N ALA A 120 20.76 -8.21 11.04
CA ALA A 120 20.21 -8.68 9.78
C ALA A 120 18.70 -8.48 9.80
N ASP A 121 18.11 -8.17 8.64
CA ASP A 121 16.66 -8.01 8.51
C ASP A 121 16.22 -8.36 7.09
N SER A 122 14.96 -8.79 6.94
CA SER A 122 14.35 -9.17 5.67
C SER A 122 12.85 -8.87 5.70
N PRO A 123 12.23 -8.50 4.57
CA PRO A 123 10.81 -8.19 4.52
C PRO A 123 9.93 -9.42 4.71
N ALA A 124 8.76 -9.23 5.33
CA ALA A 124 7.73 -10.26 5.43
C ALA A 124 7.06 -10.54 4.07
N PHE A 125 6.98 -9.54 3.21
CA PHE A 125 6.40 -9.61 1.87
C PHE A 125 7.41 -9.11 0.85
N ARG A 126 7.51 -9.79 -0.32
CA ARG A 126 8.44 -9.43 -1.39
C ARG A 126 8.00 -8.22 -2.21
N PHE A 127 6.70 -7.88 -2.19
CA PHE A 127 6.14 -6.66 -2.77
C PHE A 127 5.25 -5.98 -1.75
N ARG A 128 5.43 -4.67 -1.60
CA ARG A 128 4.80 -3.85 -0.57
C ARG A 128 4.46 -2.49 -1.18
N GLN A 129 3.19 -2.22 -1.34
CA GLN A 129 2.73 -0.93 -1.87
C GLN A 129 1.60 -0.37 -1.03
N THR A 130 1.68 0.92 -0.72
CA THR A 130 0.54 1.72 -0.29
C THR A 130 0.09 2.61 -1.45
N PHE A 131 -1.18 2.60 -1.81
CA PHE A 131 -1.72 3.58 -2.75
C PHE A 131 -1.93 4.92 -2.02
N SER A 132 -0.83 5.51 -1.59
CA SER A 132 -0.77 6.78 -0.88
C SER A 132 -0.08 7.82 -1.74
N TYR A 133 -0.45 9.10 -1.60
CA TYR A 133 0.19 10.18 -2.34
C TYR A 133 1.71 10.27 -2.09
N SER A 134 2.17 9.80 -0.95
CA SER A 134 3.59 9.77 -0.59
C SER A 134 4.38 8.71 -1.38
N ASN A 135 3.71 7.64 -1.84
CA ASN A 135 4.36 6.54 -2.59
C ASN A 135 4.82 6.94 -4.01
N ASN A 136 4.61 8.18 -4.42
CA ASN A 136 5.14 8.74 -5.66
C ASN A 136 6.46 9.51 -5.43
N ASP A 137 7.03 9.47 -4.24
CA ASP A 137 8.30 10.11 -3.89
C ASP A 137 9.39 9.05 -3.73
N PRO A 138 10.47 9.08 -4.54
CA PRO A 138 11.51 8.06 -4.51
C PRO A 138 12.25 7.94 -3.18
N ASP A 139 12.46 9.04 -2.45
CA ASP A 139 13.09 9.00 -1.14
C ASP A 139 12.17 8.37 -0.08
N TYR A 140 10.86 8.67 -0.17
CA TYR A 140 9.86 8.06 0.68
C TYR A 140 9.73 6.56 0.41
N GLU A 141 9.64 6.14 -0.86
CA GLU A 141 9.64 4.72 -1.25
C GLU A 141 10.86 3.98 -0.69
N ALA A 142 12.05 4.54 -0.92
CA ALA A 142 13.29 3.93 -0.44
C ALA A 142 13.32 3.81 1.08
N TRP A 143 12.95 4.88 1.80
CA TRP A 143 12.96 4.88 3.27
C TRP A 143 11.99 3.89 3.87
N PHE A 144 10.75 3.87 3.33
CA PHE A 144 9.70 2.97 3.80
C PHE A 144 9.69 1.60 3.12
N ARG A 145 10.70 1.32 2.28
CA ARG A 145 10.91 0.03 1.63
C ARG A 145 9.69 -0.40 0.81
N LEU A 146 9.06 0.57 0.15
CA LEU A 146 7.89 0.38 -0.69
C LEU A 146 8.28 0.16 -2.15
N GLU A 147 7.32 -0.32 -2.90
CA GLU A 147 7.40 -0.56 -4.33
C GLU A 147 6.25 0.17 -5.04
N HIS A 148 6.37 0.30 -6.36
CA HIS A 148 5.27 0.79 -7.19
C HIS A 148 4.98 -0.24 -8.28
N GLN A 149 3.69 -0.41 -8.65
CA GLN A 149 3.29 -1.44 -9.63
C GLN A 149 3.98 -1.28 -10.99
N ASP A 150 4.28 -0.07 -11.43
CA ASP A 150 4.99 0.20 -12.69
C ASP A 150 6.44 -0.27 -12.71
N GLN A 151 7.01 -0.57 -11.53
CA GLN A 151 8.38 -1.10 -11.41
C GLN A 151 8.43 -2.61 -11.64
N ILE A 152 7.32 -3.32 -11.52
CA ILE A 152 7.28 -4.79 -11.63
C ILE A 152 6.35 -5.32 -12.71
N PHE A 153 5.26 -4.60 -13.07
CA PHE A 153 4.29 -5.06 -14.07
C PHE A 153 4.58 -4.48 -15.45
N ALA A 154 4.84 -5.36 -16.42
CA ALA A 154 5.12 -4.97 -17.80
C ALA A 154 3.95 -4.20 -18.42
N GLY A 155 4.23 -3.04 -19.01
CA GLY A 155 3.22 -2.19 -19.66
C GLY A 155 2.16 -1.63 -18.71
N ASP A 156 2.47 -1.51 -17.42
CA ASP A 156 1.51 -1.09 -16.37
C ASP A 156 0.24 -1.96 -16.35
N LEU A 157 0.38 -3.25 -16.72
CA LEU A 157 -0.73 -4.22 -16.72
C LEU A 157 -0.76 -4.99 -15.40
N TRP A 158 -1.33 -4.37 -14.36
CA TRP A 158 -1.34 -4.94 -13.02
C TRP A 158 -2.72 -5.43 -12.53
N VAL A 159 -3.84 -4.82 -12.96
CA VAL A 159 -5.22 -5.25 -12.66
C VAL A 159 -6.16 -4.88 -13.80
N HIS A 160 -7.30 -5.59 -13.91
CA HIS A 160 -8.36 -5.34 -14.90
C HIS A 160 -7.83 -5.24 -16.33
N THR A 161 -7.05 -6.24 -16.76
CA THR A 161 -6.23 -6.15 -17.97
C THR A 161 -6.88 -6.72 -19.23
N PHE A 162 -7.97 -7.48 -19.11
CA PHE A 162 -8.58 -8.16 -20.26
C PHE A 162 -8.89 -7.18 -21.40
N ASN A 163 -9.60 -6.09 -21.12
CA ASN A 163 -9.94 -5.12 -22.17
C ASN A 163 -8.73 -4.28 -22.61
N ARG A 164 -7.70 -4.15 -21.77
CA ARG A 164 -6.45 -3.46 -22.15
C ARG A 164 -5.60 -4.30 -23.12
N ILE A 165 -5.60 -5.62 -22.96
CA ILE A 165 -4.86 -6.56 -23.83
C ILE A 165 -5.61 -6.84 -25.12
N LEU A 166 -6.93 -7.10 -25.05
CA LEU A 166 -7.81 -7.33 -26.19
C LEU A 166 -9.05 -6.44 -26.08
N PRO A 167 -8.98 -5.18 -26.55
CA PRO A 167 -10.09 -4.24 -26.48
C PRO A 167 -11.30 -4.73 -27.28
N ALA A 168 -12.47 -4.73 -26.64
CA ALA A 168 -13.73 -5.09 -27.31
C ALA A 168 -14.09 -4.14 -28.46
N SER A 169 -13.64 -2.89 -28.40
CA SER A 169 -13.77 -1.92 -29.50
C SER A 169 -13.03 -2.34 -30.76
N VAL A 170 -11.95 -3.15 -30.66
CA VAL A 170 -11.16 -3.65 -31.78
C VAL A 170 -11.65 -5.01 -32.26
N TYR A 171 -11.84 -5.93 -31.34
CA TYR A 171 -12.10 -7.35 -31.66
C TYR A 171 -13.59 -7.74 -31.58
N GLY A 172 -14.43 -6.98 -30.85
CA GLY A 172 -15.79 -7.39 -30.51
C GLY A 172 -16.72 -7.59 -31.69
N LYS A 173 -16.53 -6.85 -32.81
CA LYS A 173 -17.36 -7.00 -34.03
C LYS A 173 -16.90 -8.19 -34.88
N SER A 174 -15.59 -8.40 -35.02
CA SER A 174 -15.01 -9.46 -35.86
C SER A 174 -14.94 -10.81 -35.17
N HIS A 175 -14.78 -10.81 -33.84
CA HIS A 175 -14.59 -11.98 -33.00
C HIS A 175 -15.44 -11.92 -31.73
N PRO A 176 -16.80 -11.86 -31.83
CA PRO A 176 -17.64 -11.84 -30.64
C PRO A 176 -17.49 -13.08 -29.76
N GLU A 177 -17.03 -14.21 -30.33
CA GLU A 177 -16.75 -15.47 -29.63
C GLU A 177 -15.60 -15.39 -28.62
N TYR A 178 -14.75 -14.37 -28.69
CA TYR A 178 -13.69 -14.13 -27.70
C TYR A 178 -14.22 -13.61 -26.37
N TYR A 179 -15.44 -13.07 -26.36
CA TYR A 179 -16.06 -12.44 -25.19
C TYR A 179 -17.13 -13.32 -24.57
N SER A 180 -17.52 -12.97 -23.35
CA SER A 180 -18.46 -13.74 -22.54
C SER A 180 -19.77 -14.03 -23.26
N PHE A 181 -20.23 -15.27 -23.12
CA PHE A 181 -21.56 -15.71 -23.49
C PHE A 181 -22.46 -15.64 -22.24
N ILE A 182 -23.46 -14.77 -22.26
CA ILE A 182 -24.32 -14.50 -21.11
C ILE A 182 -25.77 -14.42 -21.63
N ASN A 183 -26.69 -15.13 -20.96
CA ASN A 183 -28.13 -15.14 -21.34
C ASN A 183 -28.37 -15.45 -22.83
N GLY A 184 -27.66 -16.46 -23.34
CA GLY A 184 -27.84 -16.93 -24.71
C GLY A 184 -27.17 -16.09 -25.81
N GLN A 185 -26.37 -15.09 -25.46
CA GLN A 185 -25.71 -14.18 -26.40
C GLN A 185 -24.27 -13.87 -26.04
N ARG A 186 -23.43 -13.65 -27.05
CA ARG A 186 -22.11 -13.05 -26.86
C ARG A 186 -22.25 -11.55 -26.54
N ARG A 187 -21.51 -11.10 -25.55
CA ARG A 187 -21.59 -9.73 -24.98
C ARG A 187 -20.26 -9.00 -25.05
N PRO A 188 -19.69 -8.70 -26.24
CA PRO A 188 -18.49 -7.90 -26.32
C PRO A 188 -18.75 -6.48 -25.77
N GLY A 189 -17.82 -5.96 -24.97
CA GLY A 189 -17.91 -4.64 -24.34
C GLY A 189 -16.78 -4.42 -23.35
N ASP A 190 -16.61 -3.21 -22.88
CA ASP A 190 -15.47 -2.83 -22.00
C ASP A 190 -15.47 -3.56 -20.66
N HIS A 191 -16.66 -3.93 -20.17
CA HIS A 191 -16.82 -4.72 -18.92
C HIS A 191 -17.03 -6.21 -19.17
N SER A 192 -16.99 -6.67 -20.43
CA SER A 192 -17.11 -8.09 -20.76
C SER A 192 -15.86 -8.85 -20.37
N GLN A 193 -16.03 -10.08 -19.93
CA GLN A 193 -14.89 -10.99 -19.69
C GLN A 193 -14.55 -11.77 -20.96
N TRP A 194 -13.44 -12.48 -20.94
CA TRP A 194 -13.06 -13.38 -22.04
C TRP A 194 -13.76 -14.73 -21.96
N CYS A 195 -13.93 -15.37 -23.11
CA CYS A 195 -14.28 -16.77 -23.22
C CYS A 195 -13.01 -17.64 -23.05
N LEU A 196 -12.70 -18.01 -21.82
CA LEU A 196 -11.41 -18.65 -21.46
C LEU A 196 -11.27 -20.09 -22.02
N SER A 197 -12.33 -20.65 -22.60
CA SER A 197 -12.30 -21.92 -23.32
C SER A 197 -12.00 -21.78 -24.83
N ASN A 198 -11.94 -20.54 -25.36
CA ASN A 198 -11.70 -20.31 -26.79
C ASN A 198 -10.19 -20.46 -27.12
N PRO A 199 -9.80 -21.41 -28.01
CA PRO A 199 -8.39 -21.68 -28.30
C PRO A 199 -7.74 -20.57 -29.14
N GLU A 200 -8.48 -19.90 -30.03
CA GLU A 200 -7.93 -18.80 -30.86
C GLU A 200 -7.63 -17.58 -30.00
N LEU A 201 -8.54 -17.25 -29.07
CA LEU A 201 -8.30 -16.23 -28.06
C LEU A 201 -7.00 -16.52 -27.29
N PHE A 202 -6.81 -17.76 -26.84
CA PHE A 202 -5.61 -18.16 -26.09
C PHE A 202 -4.32 -17.89 -26.87
N GLU A 203 -4.24 -18.31 -28.15
CA GLU A 203 -3.08 -18.07 -28.98
C GLU A 203 -2.84 -16.56 -29.22
N LEU A 204 -3.90 -15.79 -29.45
CA LEU A 204 -3.79 -14.35 -29.61
C LEU A 204 -3.27 -13.68 -28.33
N VAL A 205 -3.74 -14.10 -27.15
CA VAL A 205 -3.22 -13.63 -25.85
C VAL A 205 -1.74 -13.96 -25.69
N CYS A 206 -1.31 -15.19 -26.05
CA CYS A 206 0.11 -15.56 -26.03
C CYS A 206 0.97 -14.62 -26.88
N HIS A 207 0.53 -14.28 -28.11
CA HIS A 207 1.23 -13.33 -28.98
C HIS A 207 1.30 -11.92 -28.39
N LYS A 208 0.20 -11.44 -27.77
CA LYS A 208 0.18 -10.13 -27.12
C LYS A 208 1.13 -10.07 -25.92
N VAL A 209 1.10 -11.09 -25.06
CA VAL A 209 1.96 -11.20 -23.89
C VAL A 209 3.44 -11.24 -24.29
N ASP A 210 3.79 -12.02 -25.30
CA ASP A 210 5.17 -12.06 -25.83
C ASP A 210 5.63 -10.67 -26.32
N SER A 211 4.76 -9.98 -27.06
CA SER A 211 5.05 -8.61 -27.56
C SER A 211 5.24 -7.61 -26.41
N ILE A 212 4.43 -7.72 -25.34
CA ILE A 212 4.54 -6.84 -24.18
C ILE A 212 5.85 -7.07 -23.43
N PHE A 213 6.23 -8.33 -23.18
CA PHE A 213 7.52 -8.62 -22.52
C PHE A 213 8.72 -8.22 -23.37
N LYS A 214 8.64 -8.34 -24.70
CA LYS A 214 9.69 -7.85 -25.61
C LYS A 214 9.84 -6.33 -25.58
N ALA A 215 8.73 -5.60 -25.41
CA ALA A 215 8.74 -4.15 -25.26
C ALA A 215 9.26 -3.70 -23.87
N HIS A 216 9.19 -4.58 -22.86
CA HIS A 216 9.61 -4.32 -21.47
C HIS A 216 10.60 -5.40 -20.97
N PRO A 217 11.82 -5.51 -21.54
CA PRO A 217 12.72 -6.65 -21.32
C PRO A 217 13.19 -6.79 -19.86
N GLY A 218 13.19 -5.70 -19.09
CA GLY A 218 13.54 -5.72 -17.65
C GLY A 218 12.42 -6.23 -16.73
N MET A 219 11.19 -6.32 -17.24
CA MET A 219 10.03 -6.72 -16.45
C MET A 219 9.80 -8.23 -16.51
N LYS A 220 9.35 -8.80 -15.38
CA LYS A 220 9.11 -10.25 -15.29
C LYS A 220 7.64 -10.60 -15.06
N MET A 221 6.80 -9.65 -14.65
CA MET A 221 5.41 -9.89 -14.27
C MET A 221 4.42 -9.15 -15.17
N ILE A 222 3.28 -9.78 -15.43
CA ILE A 222 2.10 -9.19 -16.05
C ILE A 222 0.85 -9.74 -15.37
N SER A 223 -0.16 -8.92 -15.18
CA SER A 223 -1.47 -9.41 -14.77
C SER A 223 -2.32 -9.78 -15.98
N ILE A 224 -2.95 -10.93 -15.91
CA ILE A 224 -3.97 -11.42 -16.84
C ILE A 224 -5.23 -11.59 -16.00
N SER A 225 -6.00 -10.52 -15.87
CA SER A 225 -7.09 -10.44 -14.91
C SER A 225 -8.37 -9.88 -15.53
N GLN A 226 -9.48 -10.35 -15.00
CA GLN A 226 -10.82 -9.93 -15.42
C GLN A 226 -11.03 -8.41 -15.30
N ASN A 227 -11.87 -7.87 -16.17
CA ASN A 227 -12.36 -6.50 -16.09
C ASN A 227 -13.21 -6.33 -14.83
N ASP A 228 -13.31 -5.12 -14.32
CA ASP A 228 -14.17 -4.82 -13.18
C ASP A 228 -15.63 -5.11 -13.51
N GLY A 229 -16.31 -5.83 -12.63
CA GLY A 229 -17.70 -6.21 -12.78
C GLY A 229 -18.02 -7.56 -12.16
N ASN A 230 -19.27 -7.70 -11.71
CA ASN A 230 -19.79 -8.93 -11.14
C ASN A 230 -20.69 -9.67 -12.13
N ASN A 231 -20.68 -11.01 -12.08
CA ASN A 231 -21.51 -11.89 -12.91
C ASN A 231 -21.38 -11.68 -14.44
N THR A 232 -20.24 -11.20 -14.91
CA THR A 232 -19.97 -10.95 -16.32
C THR A 232 -19.09 -12.02 -16.98
N TYR A 233 -18.74 -13.08 -16.27
CA TYR A 233 -17.95 -14.20 -16.78
C TYR A 233 -18.70 -15.07 -17.80
N CYS A 234 -17.95 -15.77 -18.65
CA CYS A 234 -18.50 -16.55 -19.75
C CYS A 234 -19.24 -17.80 -19.25
N GLN A 235 -20.49 -17.95 -19.68
CA GLN A 235 -21.39 -19.05 -19.38
C GLN A 235 -21.64 -19.94 -20.62
N CYS A 236 -20.73 -19.95 -21.61
CA CYS A 236 -20.84 -20.90 -22.72
C CYS A 236 -20.68 -22.34 -22.21
N PRO A 237 -21.18 -23.35 -22.96
CA PRO A 237 -21.17 -24.75 -22.49
C PRO A 237 -19.79 -25.23 -22.01
N GLU A 238 -18.71 -24.87 -22.71
CA GLU A 238 -17.35 -25.30 -22.36
C GLU A 238 -16.83 -24.61 -21.08
N CYS A 239 -16.99 -23.29 -20.93
CA CYS A 239 -16.62 -22.58 -19.70
C CYS A 239 -17.44 -23.09 -18.51
N LYS A 240 -18.76 -23.19 -18.69
CA LYS A 240 -19.67 -23.69 -17.65
C LYS A 240 -19.30 -25.09 -17.16
N LYS A 241 -19.01 -26.01 -18.09
CA LYS A 241 -18.57 -27.37 -17.75
C LYS A 241 -17.31 -27.40 -16.87
N VAL A 242 -16.34 -26.51 -17.19
CA VAL A 242 -15.11 -26.40 -16.38
C VAL A 242 -15.42 -25.81 -15.01
N ASP A 243 -16.19 -24.74 -14.95
CA ASP A 243 -16.51 -24.02 -13.70
C ASP A 243 -17.36 -24.88 -12.75
N GLU A 244 -18.30 -25.68 -13.28
CA GLU A 244 -19.07 -26.66 -12.50
C GLU A 244 -18.18 -27.78 -11.94
N TYR A 245 -17.24 -28.29 -12.75
CA TYR A 245 -16.28 -29.31 -12.30
C TYR A 245 -15.38 -28.75 -11.19
N GLU A 246 -14.86 -27.54 -11.37
CA GLU A 246 -13.99 -26.88 -10.40
C GLU A 246 -14.75 -26.27 -9.20
N GLY A 247 -16.07 -26.12 -9.31
CA GLY A 247 -16.94 -25.56 -8.28
C GLY A 247 -16.79 -24.04 -8.08
N SER A 248 -16.09 -23.36 -9.00
CA SER A 248 -15.88 -21.92 -9.02
C SER A 248 -15.48 -21.46 -10.42
N PRO A 249 -15.91 -20.27 -10.88
CA PRO A 249 -15.43 -19.64 -12.12
C PRO A 249 -13.91 -19.38 -12.13
N SER A 250 -13.25 -19.35 -10.98
CA SER A 250 -11.80 -19.33 -10.89
C SER A 250 -11.14 -20.54 -11.56
N GLY A 251 -11.87 -21.65 -11.74
CA GLY A 251 -11.39 -22.84 -12.40
C GLY A 251 -10.97 -22.61 -13.85
N SER A 252 -11.85 -22.02 -14.65
CA SER A 252 -11.54 -21.61 -16.03
C SER A 252 -10.36 -20.63 -16.08
N LEU A 253 -10.33 -19.69 -15.15
CA LEU A 253 -9.28 -18.66 -15.07
C LEU A 253 -7.91 -19.29 -14.77
N ILE A 254 -7.80 -20.14 -13.75
CA ILE A 254 -6.53 -20.78 -13.39
C ILE A 254 -6.05 -21.77 -14.46
N ARG A 255 -6.96 -22.49 -15.10
CA ARG A 255 -6.60 -23.38 -16.23
C ARG A 255 -6.03 -22.59 -17.42
N PHE A 256 -6.63 -21.46 -17.77
CA PHE A 256 -6.12 -20.57 -18.81
C PHE A 256 -4.75 -20.01 -18.45
N LEU A 257 -4.61 -19.50 -17.23
CA LEU A 257 -3.34 -18.94 -16.75
C LEU A 257 -2.22 -19.98 -16.66
N ASN A 258 -2.51 -21.19 -16.19
CA ASN A 258 -1.51 -22.24 -16.15
C ASN A 258 -0.97 -22.60 -17.54
N LYS A 259 -1.83 -22.65 -18.56
CA LYS A 259 -1.39 -22.85 -19.95
C LYS A 259 -0.48 -21.71 -20.43
N LEU A 260 -0.84 -20.47 -20.09
CA LEU A 260 -0.06 -19.29 -20.44
C LEU A 260 1.28 -19.28 -19.68
N ALA A 261 1.26 -19.49 -18.37
CA ALA A 261 2.44 -19.54 -17.51
C ALA A 261 3.43 -20.64 -17.92
N ALA A 262 2.94 -21.77 -18.41
CA ALA A 262 3.77 -22.84 -18.95
C ALA A 262 4.49 -22.46 -20.27
N ARG A 263 3.91 -21.54 -21.07
CA ARG A 263 4.54 -20.99 -22.28
C ARG A 263 5.69 -20.02 -21.97
N PHE A 264 5.68 -19.38 -20.79
CA PHE A 264 6.62 -18.37 -20.35
C PHE A 264 7.18 -18.70 -18.95
N PRO A 265 7.97 -19.79 -18.82
CA PRO A 265 8.38 -20.31 -17.51
C PRO A 265 9.31 -19.40 -16.71
N ASP A 266 9.96 -18.45 -17.36
CA ASP A 266 10.84 -17.41 -16.79
C ASP A 266 10.09 -16.10 -16.45
N LYS A 267 8.77 -16.05 -16.69
CA LYS A 267 7.90 -14.93 -16.39
C LYS A 267 6.91 -15.28 -15.30
N GLU A 268 6.42 -14.26 -14.60
CA GLU A 268 5.36 -14.36 -13.60
C GLU A 268 4.04 -13.77 -14.12
N PHE A 269 2.96 -14.38 -13.70
CA PHE A 269 1.60 -13.95 -14.00
C PHE A 269 0.84 -13.66 -12.72
N SER A 270 0.08 -12.57 -12.70
CA SER A 270 -0.87 -12.30 -11.64
C SER A 270 -2.29 -12.38 -12.17
N THR A 271 -3.25 -12.70 -11.33
CA THR A 271 -4.68 -12.62 -11.64
C THR A 271 -5.49 -12.27 -10.41
N LEU A 272 -6.70 -11.73 -10.61
CA LEU A 272 -7.59 -11.39 -9.51
C LEU A 272 -8.42 -12.60 -9.07
N ALA A 273 -8.44 -12.84 -7.76
CA ALA A 273 -9.47 -13.63 -7.08
C ALA A 273 -10.45 -12.61 -6.44
N TYR A 274 -11.45 -12.21 -7.22
CA TYR A 274 -12.29 -11.04 -6.94
C TYR A 274 -13.73 -11.29 -7.35
N LEU A 275 -14.67 -10.94 -6.50
CA LEU A 275 -16.10 -11.15 -6.73
C LEU A 275 -16.39 -12.60 -7.13
N TYR A 276 -16.85 -12.85 -8.36
CA TYR A 276 -17.24 -14.18 -8.83
C TYR A 276 -16.10 -15.22 -8.82
N SER A 277 -14.84 -14.80 -8.87
CA SER A 277 -13.65 -15.67 -8.87
C SER A 277 -12.93 -15.73 -7.52
N MET A 278 -13.51 -15.16 -6.44
CA MET A 278 -12.87 -15.07 -5.13
C MET A 278 -12.48 -16.44 -4.55
N HIS A 279 -13.33 -17.44 -4.71
CA HIS A 279 -13.07 -18.77 -4.16
C HIS A 279 -12.16 -19.61 -5.05
N PRO A 280 -11.24 -20.41 -4.44
CA PRO A 280 -10.34 -21.29 -5.19
C PRO A 280 -11.10 -22.42 -5.89
N PRO A 281 -10.54 -22.93 -7.01
CA PRO A 281 -11.06 -24.14 -7.67
C PRO A 281 -10.77 -25.40 -6.85
N LYS A 282 -11.56 -26.48 -7.09
CA LYS A 282 -11.44 -27.74 -6.35
C LYS A 282 -10.27 -28.60 -6.80
N HIS A 283 -9.95 -28.61 -8.09
CA HIS A 283 -9.04 -29.60 -8.68
C HIS A 283 -7.77 -29.01 -9.26
N VAL A 284 -7.88 -27.90 -10.01
CA VAL A 284 -6.70 -27.25 -10.59
C VAL A 284 -5.96 -26.43 -9.54
N LYS A 285 -4.63 -26.49 -9.57
CA LYS A 285 -3.76 -25.66 -8.71
C LYS A 285 -3.00 -24.66 -9.58
N PRO A 286 -2.77 -23.43 -9.11
CA PRO A 286 -1.89 -22.48 -9.79
C PRO A 286 -0.47 -23.03 -9.93
N LEU A 287 0.19 -22.75 -11.06
CA LEU A 287 1.63 -22.98 -11.22
C LEU A 287 2.43 -22.03 -10.32
N LYS A 288 3.69 -22.39 -10.06
CA LYS A 288 4.58 -21.60 -9.16
C LYS A 288 4.83 -20.17 -9.62
N ASN A 289 4.67 -19.89 -10.91
CA ASN A 289 4.81 -18.55 -11.50
C ASN A 289 3.44 -17.85 -11.71
N VAL A 290 2.38 -18.31 -11.02
CA VAL A 290 1.05 -17.68 -11.00
C VAL A 290 0.76 -17.14 -9.61
N ASN A 291 0.53 -15.84 -9.51
CA ASN A 291 0.23 -15.10 -8.29
C ASN A 291 -1.28 -14.81 -8.22
N ILE A 292 -1.91 -15.13 -7.11
CA ILE A 292 -3.36 -14.97 -6.90
C ILE A 292 -3.61 -13.70 -6.09
N MET A 293 -4.11 -12.66 -6.74
CA MET A 293 -4.46 -11.40 -6.08
C MET A 293 -5.86 -11.48 -5.50
N LEU A 294 -5.94 -11.72 -4.20
CA LEU A 294 -7.19 -11.87 -3.46
C LEU A 294 -7.59 -10.52 -2.86
N CYS A 295 -8.84 -10.10 -3.13
CA CYS A 295 -9.39 -8.80 -2.73
C CYS A 295 -10.41 -8.97 -1.62
N ASP A 296 -10.36 -8.13 -0.57
CA ASP A 296 -11.28 -8.15 0.57
C ASP A 296 -12.31 -7.00 0.56
N ILE A 297 -12.66 -6.53 -0.63
CA ILE A 297 -13.51 -5.34 -0.86
C ILE A 297 -14.82 -5.33 -0.06
N ASP A 298 -15.47 -6.48 0.10
CA ASP A 298 -16.76 -6.59 0.78
C ASP A 298 -16.65 -6.68 2.32
N CYS A 299 -15.43 -6.72 2.86
CA CYS A 299 -15.21 -6.83 4.29
C CYS A 299 -15.45 -5.50 5.00
N LYS A 300 -15.98 -5.56 6.23
CA LYS A 300 -16.08 -4.43 7.15
C LYS A 300 -14.79 -4.32 7.97
N ARG A 301 -14.49 -3.12 8.48
CA ARG A 301 -13.14 -2.80 9.00
C ARG A 301 -13.12 -2.25 10.42
N GLU A 302 -14.23 -2.42 11.16
CA GLU A 302 -14.29 -2.05 12.59
C GLU A 302 -13.55 -3.03 13.49
N VAL A 303 -13.42 -4.29 13.08
CA VAL A 303 -12.69 -5.36 13.79
C VAL A 303 -11.84 -6.17 12.80
N PRO A 304 -10.83 -6.94 13.27
CA PRO A 304 -10.04 -7.81 12.41
C PRO A 304 -10.88 -8.73 11.53
N LEU A 305 -10.38 -9.08 10.35
CA LEU A 305 -11.08 -9.95 9.39
C LEU A 305 -11.54 -11.28 9.99
N THR A 306 -10.77 -11.84 10.94
CA THR A 306 -11.12 -13.07 11.66
C THR A 306 -12.31 -12.93 12.61
N ASP A 307 -12.52 -11.72 13.10
CA ASP A 307 -13.51 -11.41 14.15
C ASP A 307 -14.81 -10.83 13.57
N ASN A 308 -14.81 -10.56 12.27
CA ASN A 308 -15.90 -9.93 11.55
C ASN A 308 -16.75 -10.94 10.78
N ALA A 309 -18.07 -10.83 10.88
CA ALA A 309 -18.97 -11.70 10.11
C ALA A 309 -18.77 -11.53 8.59
N SER A 310 -18.49 -10.32 8.09
CA SER A 310 -18.23 -10.05 6.68
C SER A 310 -16.88 -10.60 6.23
N GLY A 311 -15.90 -10.73 7.13
CA GLY A 311 -14.59 -11.28 6.83
C GLY A 311 -14.56 -12.81 6.69
N ARG A 312 -15.58 -13.52 7.19
CA ARG A 312 -15.57 -15.01 7.21
C ARG A 312 -15.42 -15.63 5.83
N ASP A 313 -16.10 -15.10 4.83
CA ASP A 313 -16.03 -15.63 3.47
C ASP A 313 -14.67 -15.36 2.81
N PHE A 314 -14.14 -14.17 3.03
CA PHE A 314 -12.79 -13.82 2.60
C PHE A 314 -11.72 -14.71 3.28
N VAL A 315 -11.78 -14.88 4.62
CA VAL A 315 -10.83 -15.74 5.35
C VAL A 315 -10.90 -17.17 4.85
N LYS A 316 -12.11 -17.70 4.59
CA LYS A 316 -12.30 -19.03 3.99
C LYS A 316 -11.67 -19.12 2.59
N ALA A 317 -11.83 -18.08 1.76
CA ALA A 317 -11.19 -18.02 0.45
C ALA A 317 -9.67 -17.96 0.58
N LEU A 318 -9.14 -17.11 1.47
CA LEU A 318 -7.70 -16.98 1.74
C LEU A 318 -7.08 -18.31 2.18
N GLU A 319 -7.67 -18.98 3.16
CA GLU A 319 -7.22 -20.30 3.61
C GLU A 319 -7.36 -21.36 2.51
N GLY A 320 -8.38 -21.25 1.67
CA GLY A 320 -8.59 -22.12 0.53
C GLY A 320 -7.48 -21.97 -0.52
N TRP A 321 -7.13 -20.75 -0.88
CA TRP A 321 -6.02 -20.46 -1.78
C TRP A 321 -4.66 -20.84 -1.18
N ALA A 322 -4.44 -20.61 0.12
CA ALA A 322 -3.21 -20.99 0.82
C ALA A 322 -2.95 -22.51 0.81
N ARG A 323 -4.00 -23.33 0.68
CA ARG A 323 -3.83 -24.80 0.53
C ARG A 323 -3.31 -25.23 -0.84
N ILE A 324 -3.41 -24.39 -1.86
CA ILE A 324 -3.08 -24.74 -3.24
C ILE A 324 -2.06 -23.82 -3.90
N SER A 325 -1.65 -22.73 -3.23
CA SER A 325 -0.67 -21.77 -3.73
C SER A 325 0.15 -21.19 -2.58
N ASP A 326 1.45 -20.98 -2.82
CA ASP A 326 2.37 -20.26 -1.93
C ASP A 326 2.60 -18.81 -2.41
N ASN A 327 1.86 -18.34 -3.43
CA ASN A 327 2.03 -17.05 -4.08
C ASN A 327 0.71 -16.26 -4.04
N ILE A 328 0.31 -15.85 -2.83
CA ILE A 328 -0.87 -15.02 -2.64
C ILE A 328 -0.44 -13.56 -2.65
N PHE A 329 -1.17 -12.76 -3.39
CA PHE A 329 -1.09 -11.32 -3.43
C PHE A 329 -2.36 -10.76 -2.78
N ILE A 330 -2.26 -9.90 -1.80
CA ILE A 330 -3.42 -9.30 -1.13
C ILE A 330 -3.68 -7.91 -1.71
N TRP A 331 -4.95 -7.62 -1.96
CA TRP A 331 -5.46 -6.27 -2.15
C TRP A 331 -6.39 -5.95 -0.99
N ASP A 332 -5.89 -5.18 -0.02
CA ASP A 332 -6.65 -4.67 1.12
C ASP A 332 -7.05 -3.20 0.91
N TYR A 333 -8.07 -2.76 1.61
CA TYR A 333 -8.69 -1.44 1.46
C TYR A 333 -8.75 -0.74 2.81
N GLY A 334 -8.14 0.42 2.92
CA GLY A 334 -7.97 1.13 4.18
C GLY A 334 -8.60 2.52 4.25
N ILE A 335 -9.54 2.86 3.35
CA ILE A 335 -10.24 4.16 3.34
C ILE A 335 -11.72 4.01 2.99
N ASN A 336 -12.47 5.11 3.12
CA ASN A 336 -13.81 5.24 2.56
C ASN A 336 -13.73 5.86 1.16
N PHE A 337 -14.28 5.19 0.14
CA PHE A 337 -14.27 5.65 -1.26
C PHE A 337 -15.39 6.62 -1.59
N ASP A 338 -16.54 6.51 -0.92
CA ASP A 338 -17.67 7.41 -1.13
C ASP A 338 -17.50 8.73 -0.37
N ASN A 339 -16.69 8.72 0.69
CA ASN A 339 -16.41 9.88 1.53
C ASN A 339 -14.94 9.86 2.00
N MET A 340 -14.00 10.17 1.10
CA MET A 340 -12.56 10.05 1.34
C MET A 340 -12.06 10.89 2.52
N VAL A 341 -12.75 11.99 2.84
CA VAL A 341 -12.40 12.89 3.93
C VAL A 341 -13.21 12.59 5.20
N THR A 342 -13.63 11.35 5.42
CA THR A 342 -14.31 10.96 6.68
C THR A 342 -13.35 10.24 7.63
N PRO A 343 -13.57 10.28 8.96
CA PRO A 343 -12.83 9.43 9.89
C PRO A 343 -12.98 7.95 9.55
N PHE A 344 -11.87 7.23 9.52
CA PHE A 344 -11.81 5.80 9.21
C PHE A 344 -10.90 5.07 10.23
N PRO A 345 -11.34 4.93 11.50
CA PRO A 345 -10.49 4.50 12.61
C PRO A 345 -10.26 2.98 12.63
N ASN A 346 -9.52 2.46 11.65
CA ASN A 346 -9.17 1.04 11.52
C ASN A 346 -7.72 0.70 11.89
N PHE A 347 -6.99 1.61 12.54
CA PHE A 347 -5.55 1.43 12.84
C PHE A 347 -5.27 0.20 13.70
N HIS A 348 -6.16 -0.16 14.60
CA HIS A 348 -6.05 -1.30 15.53
C HIS A 348 -6.18 -2.68 14.88
N ILE A 349 -6.65 -2.75 13.61
CA ILE A 349 -6.78 -4.03 12.89
C ILE A 349 -5.61 -4.29 11.95
N LEU A 350 -4.83 -3.28 11.55
CA LEU A 350 -3.83 -3.37 10.49
C LEU A 350 -2.79 -4.48 10.75
N GLN A 351 -2.23 -4.50 11.96
CA GLN A 351 -1.24 -5.50 12.34
C GLN A 351 -1.81 -6.92 12.29
N LYS A 352 -3.02 -7.11 12.80
CA LYS A 352 -3.67 -8.43 12.85
C LYS A 352 -3.99 -8.96 11.45
N ASN A 353 -4.46 -8.08 10.56
CA ASN A 353 -4.77 -8.46 9.19
C ASN A 353 -3.49 -8.82 8.41
N LEU A 354 -2.43 -8.00 8.50
CA LEU A 354 -1.15 -8.31 7.86
C LEU A 354 -0.50 -9.59 8.40
N ALA A 355 -0.61 -9.86 9.71
CA ALA A 355 -0.17 -11.13 10.29
C ALA A 355 -1.00 -12.33 9.77
N LEU A 356 -2.31 -12.16 9.58
CA LEU A 356 -3.18 -13.16 8.95
C LEU A 356 -2.76 -13.43 7.50
N PHE A 357 -2.46 -12.40 6.73
CA PHE A 357 -2.01 -12.54 5.34
C PHE A 357 -0.68 -13.30 5.26
N LYS A 358 0.32 -12.91 6.06
CA LYS A 358 1.60 -13.60 6.17
C LYS A 358 1.44 -15.08 6.52
N LYS A 359 0.59 -15.39 7.51
CA LYS A 359 0.30 -16.76 7.94
C LYS A 359 -0.30 -17.62 6.82
N ASN A 360 -1.01 -17.00 5.88
CA ASN A 360 -1.68 -17.67 4.77
C ASN A 360 -0.93 -17.48 3.43
N HIS A 361 0.40 -17.50 3.45
CA HIS A 361 1.27 -17.51 2.27
C HIS A 361 1.16 -16.28 1.37
N ALA A 362 0.69 -15.14 1.89
CA ALA A 362 0.80 -13.89 1.16
C ALA A 362 2.28 -13.51 1.01
N THR A 363 2.70 -13.29 -0.22
CA THR A 363 4.05 -12.85 -0.58
C THR A 363 4.08 -11.41 -1.07
N MET A 364 2.93 -10.86 -1.41
CA MET A 364 2.76 -9.50 -1.92
C MET A 364 1.52 -8.87 -1.28
N VAL A 365 1.61 -7.56 -1.00
CA VAL A 365 0.50 -6.77 -0.43
C VAL A 365 0.41 -5.42 -1.13
N PHE A 366 -0.81 -5.08 -1.54
CA PHE A 366 -1.22 -3.77 -2.02
C PHE A 366 -2.31 -3.24 -1.09
N GLU A 367 -2.01 -2.12 -0.44
CA GLU A 367 -2.92 -1.42 0.47
C GLU A 367 -3.52 -0.22 -0.25
N GLN A 368 -4.77 -0.31 -0.65
CA GLN A 368 -5.46 0.82 -1.25
C GLN A 368 -5.93 1.78 -0.16
N VAL A 369 -5.17 2.84 0.01
CA VAL A 369 -5.43 3.89 1.00
C VAL A 369 -5.55 5.25 0.32
N ASN A 370 -5.01 6.30 0.89
CA ASN A 370 -5.27 7.67 0.45
C ASN A 370 -4.38 8.13 -0.70
N GLY A 371 -4.91 8.22 -1.90
CA GLY A 371 -4.23 8.82 -3.05
C GLY A 371 -4.04 10.34 -2.95
N GLN A 372 -4.58 11.01 -1.93
CA GLN A 372 -4.48 12.47 -1.73
C GLN A 372 -4.20 12.86 -0.28
N ARG A 373 -3.76 14.11 -0.09
CA ARG A 373 -3.55 14.70 1.25
C ARG A 373 -4.89 15.08 1.91
N GLY A 374 -4.84 15.31 3.24
CA GLY A 374 -5.97 15.84 3.99
C GLY A 374 -7.10 14.85 4.28
N THR A 375 -6.91 13.58 4.00
CA THR A 375 -7.81 12.50 4.40
C THR A 375 -7.44 12.00 5.80
N ASP A 376 -8.20 11.06 6.36
CA ASP A 376 -8.08 10.63 7.77
C ASP A 376 -6.68 10.10 8.11
N PHE A 377 -5.87 10.96 8.72
CA PHE A 377 -4.49 10.65 9.14
C PHE A 377 -3.67 9.90 8.06
N ALA A 378 -3.74 10.40 6.81
CA ALA A 378 -3.16 9.74 5.64
C ALA A 378 -1.68 9.38 5.83
N GLU A 379 -0.88 10.28 6.40
CA GLU A 379 0.54 10.11 6.63
C GLU A 379 0.81 9.03 7.68
N MET A 380 0.03 9.00 8.77
CA MET A 380 0.14 7.99 9.82
C MET A 380 -0.24 6.61 9.29
N ARG A 381 -1.31 6.52 8.50
CA ARG A 381 -1.76 5.28 7.89
C ARG A 381 -0.70 4.71 6.96
N ALA A 382 -0.13 5.53 6.08
CA ALA A 382 0.95 5.12 5.18
C ALA A 382 2.20 4.68 5.96
N TYR A 383 2.60 5.40 7.01
CA TYR A 383 3.71 5.05 7.89
C TYR A 383 3.49 3.68 8.56
N MET A 384 2.35 3.50 9.21
CA MET A 384 2.05 2.26 9.93
C MET A 384 1.99 1.06 8.98
N LEU A 385 1.31 1.19 7.85
CA LEU A 385 1.22 0.13 6.84
C LEU A 385 2.59 -0.24 6.28
N ALA A 386 3.42 0.73 5.92
CA ALA A 386 4.76 0.47 5.41
C ALA A 386 5.63 -0.31 6.42
N LYS A 387 5.63 0.11 7.69
CA LYS A 387 6.37 -0.58 8.77
C LYS A 387 5.81 -2.00 9.01
N LEU A 388 4.50 -2.17 9.02
CA LEU A 388 3.83 -3.46 9.24
C LEU A 388 3.95 -4.40 8.03
N MET A 389 3.97 -3.90 6.80
CA MET A 389 4.25 -4.72 5.62
C MET A 389 5.70 -5.21 5.57
N TRP A 390 6.63 -4.45 6.15
CA TRP A 390 8.00 -4.93 6.34
C TRP A 390 8.07 -6.01 7.41
N ASN A 391 7.47 -5.73 8.59
CA ASN A 391 7.41 -6.67 9.71
C ASN A 391 6.06 -6.57 10.44
N PRO A 392 5.11 -7.48 10.21
CA PRO A 392 3.79 -7.48 10.85
C PRO A 392 3.81 -7.91 12.32
N ASP A 393 4.97 -8.27 12.88
CA ASP A 393 5.11 -8.61 14.30
C ASP A 393 5.37 -7.36 15.18
N GLN A 394 5.42 -6.15 14.59
CA GLN A 394 5.55 -4.89 15.31
C GLN A 394 4.26 -4.50 16.03
N ASP A 395 4.40 -3.80 17.15
CA ASP A 395 3.27 -3.27 17.93
C ASP A 395 2.66 -2.05 17.23
N ALA A 396 1.40 -2.18 16.78
CA ALA A 396 0.71 -1.12 16.05
C ALA A 396 0.44 0.13 16.92
N ASP A 397 0.19 -0.03 18.23
CA ASP A 397 0.00 1.10 19.13
C ASP A 397 1.31 1.87 19.36
N LEU A 398 2.43 1.15 19.46
CA LEU A 398 3.75 1.77 19.54
C LEU A 398 4.05 2.57 18.27
N LEU A 399 3.82 2.00 17.08
CA LEU A 399 4.01 2.69 15.80
C LEU A 399 3.15 3.94 15.68
N MET A 400 1.89 3.87 16.11
CA MET A 400 0.99 5.04 16.15
C MET A 400 1.57 6.14 17.06
N ARG A 401 2.01 5.79 18.27
CA ARG A 401 2.60 6.76 19.21
C ARG A 401 3.89 7.37 18.67
N GLU A 402 4.79 6.56 18.14
CA GLU A 402 6.03 7.03 17.53
C GLU A 402 5.74 8.06 16.43
N PHE A 403 4.81 7.73 15.52
CA PHE A 403 4.41 8.67 14.47
C PHE A 403 3.82 9.96 15.04
N LEU A 404 2.86 9.85 15.96
CA LEU A 404 2.18 11.02 16.51
C LEU A 404 3.17 11.98 17.19
N TYR A 405 4.08 11.45 18.02
CA TYR A 405 5.08 12.28 18.70
C TYR A 405 6.10 12.88 17.75
N GLY A 406 6.57 12.13 16.76
CA GLY A 406 7.53 12.61 15.77
C GLY A 406 6.96 13.61 14.77
N TYR A 407 5.74 13.38 14.30
CA TYR A 407 5.12 14.18 13.25
C TYR A 407 4.31 15.38 13.78
N TYR A 408 3.62 15.24 14.92
CA TYR A 408 2.75 16.27 15.48
C TYR A 408 3.33 16.95 16.74
N GLY A 409 4.48 16.51 17.26
CA GLY A 409 5.15 17.12 18.40
C GLY A 409 4.25 17.25 19.62
N ALA A 410 4.11 18.46 20.18
CA ALA A 410 3.33 18.74 21.38
C ALA A 410 1.81 18.45 21.26
N ALA A 411 1.29 18.33 20.06
CA ALA A 411 -0.11 17.95 19.83
C ALA A 411 -0.35 16.42 20.01
N ALA A 412 0.70 15.59 19.99
CA ALA A 412 0.60 14.13 20.00
C ALA A 412 -0.28 13.54 21.10
N PRO A 413 -0.18 13.95 22.39
CA PRO A 413 -1.03 13.37 23.46
C PRO A 413 -2.53 13.59 23.20
N TYR A 414 -2.90 14.72 22.61
CA TYR A 414 -4.29 15.05 22.29
C TYR A 414 -4.79 14.22 21.10
N LEU A 415 -3.98 14.09 20.05
CA LEU A 415 -4.33 13.30 18.88
C LEU A 415 -4.37 11.80 19.19
N TYR A 416 -3.50 11.30 20.05
CA TYR A 416 -3.58 9.92 20.57
C TYR A 416 -4.87 9.68 21.34
N LYS A 417 -5.24 10.64 22.22
CA LYS A 417 -6.54 10.60 22.94
C LYS A 417 -7.73 10.60 21.97
N TYR A 418 -7.67 11.43 20.93
CA TYR A 418 -8.69 11.48 19.89
C TYR A 418 -8.85 10.13 19.18
N GLN A 419 -7.75 9.52 18.73
CA GLN A 419 -7.78 8.23 18.04
C GLN A 419 -8.38 7.12 18.92
N ASN A 420 -7.96 7.03 20.18
CA ASN A 420 -8.48 6.03 21.11
C ASN A 420 -9.97 6.24 21.41
N LEU A 421 -10.41 7.49 21.57
CA LEU A 421 -11.82 7.80 21.81
C LEU A 421 -12.68 7.49 20.59
N LEU A 422 -12.23 7.85 19.39
CA LEU A 422 -12.94 7.59 18.14
C LEU A 422 -13.07 6.08 17.88
N GLN A 423 -11.99 5.34 18.02
CA GLN A 423 -11.98 3.88 17.90
C GLN A 423 -12.89 3.22 18.94
N GLY A 424 -12.77 3.62 20.20
CA GLY A 424 -13.61 3.08 21.27
C GLY A 424 -15.10 3.36 21.03
N ALA A 425 -15.44 4.53 20.51
CA ALA A 425 -16.82 4.91 20.18
C ALA A 425 -17.34 4.12 18.96
N LEU A 426 -16.50 3.85 17.95
CA LEU A 426 -16.85 2.98 16.83
C LEU A 426 -17.20 1.58 17.34
N LEU A 427 -16.33 0.96 18.11
CA LEU A 427 -16.54 -0.39 18.66
C LEU A 427 -17.77 -0.46 19.56
N ALA A 428 -17.97 0.54 20.43
CA ALA A 428 -19.13 0.61 21.34
C ALA A 428 -20.46 0.81 20.58
N SER A 429 -20.44 1.45 19.41
CA SER A 429 -21.65 1.68 18.62
C SER A 429 -22.17 0.41 17.92
N GLY A 430 -21.30 -0.57 17.68
CA GLY A 430 -21.60 -1.75 16.87
C GLY A 430 -21.92 -1.45 15.40
N THR A 431 -21.70 -0.21 14.95
CA THR A 431 -21.91 0.18 13.54
C THR A 431 -20.73 -0.30 12.71
N PRO A 432 -20.97 -1.09 11.64
CA PRO A 432 -19.90 -1.54 10.76
C PRO A 432 -19.16 -0.37 10.10
N LEU A 433 -17.84 -0.49 9.95
CA LEU A 433 -17.02 0.45 9.19
C LEU A 433 -16.78 -0.09 7.77
N TRP A 434 -17.35 0.59 6.79
CA TRP A 434 -17.29 0.12 5.40
C TRP A 434 -16.65 1.15 4.46
N ILE A 435 -16.05 0.65 3.40
CA ILE A 435 -15.38 1.49 2.38
C ILE A 435 -16.34 2.30 1.51
N TYR A 436 -17.61 1.93 1.46
CA TYR A 436 -18.70 2.67 0.78
C TYR A 436 -19.71 3.14 1.82
N ASP A 437 -19.30 4.05 2.69
CA ASP A 437 -20.05 4.50 3.86
C ASP A 437 -20.19 6.03 3.88
N SER A 438 -21.03 6.52 4.78
CA SER A 438 -21.27 7.94 4.97
C SER A 438 -21.05 8.33 6.45
N PRO A 439 -20.55 9.53 6.74
CA PRO A 439 -20.53 10.06 8.10
C PRO A 439 -21.91 9.98 8.78
N VAL A 440 -22.98 10.10 7.98
CA VAL A 440 -24.37 10.03 8.46
C VAL A 440 -24.72 8.68 9.07
N SER A 441 -24.14 7.58 8.56
CA SER A 441 -24.32 6.22 9.12
C SER A 441 -23.83 6.13 10.56
N HIS A 442 -22.89 6.97 10.95
CA HIS A 442 -22.25 6.99 12.26
C HIS A 442 -22.74 8.11 13.18
N LYS A 443 -23.73 8.91 12.77
CA LYS A 443 -24.21 10.09 13.53
C LYS A 443 -24.82 9.76 14.90
N ASN A 444 -25.26 8.54 15.12
CA ASN A 444 -25.76 8.08 16.41
C ASN A 444 -24.73 7.24 17.20
N GLY A 445 -23.58 6.97 16.61
CA GLY A 445 -22.46 6.21 17.15
C GLY A 445 -21.23 7.09 17.38
N MET A 446 -20.12 6.76 16.70
CA MET A 446 -18.83 7.45 16.86
C MET A 446 -18.84 8.94 16.46
N LEU A 447 -19.82 9.38 15.67
CA LEU A 447 -19.95 10.78 15.21
C LEU A 447 -21.20 11.46 15.81
N ASN A 448 -21.71 11.02 16.97
CA ASN A 448 -22.82 11.69 17.62
C ASN A 448 -22.42 13.10 18.11
N HIS A 449 -23.41 13.98 18.27
CA HIS A 449 -23.18 15.39 18.61
C HIS A 449 -22.35 15.62 19.89
N LYS A 450 -22.46 14.75 20.88
CA LYS A 450 -21.67 14.87 22.12
C LYS A 450 -20.20 14.58 21.84
N LEU A 451 -19.92 13.49 21.13
CA LEU A 451 -18.56 13.11 20.76
C LEU A 451 -17.94 14.11 19.80
N MET A 452 -18.70 14.61 18.80
CA MET A 452 -18.23 15.64 17.87
C MET A 452 -17.76 16.90 18.59
N ARG A 453 -18.49 17.36 19.62
CA ARG A 453 -18.02 18.47 20.48
C ARG A 453 -16.74 18.12 21.23
N THR A 454 -16.67 16.92 21.81
CA THR A 454 -15.47 16.46 22.51
C THR A 454 -14.25 16.38 21.58
N TYR A 455 -14.44 15.91 20.34
CA TYR A 455 -13.37 15.89 19.34
C TYR A 455 -12.90 17.30 18.99
N ALA A 456 -13.83 18.25 18.78
CA ALA A 456 -13.49 19.65 18.54
C ALA A 456 -12.66 20.24 19.69
N GLU A 457 -13.04 20.01 20.95
CA GLU A 457 -12.28 20.44 22.13
C GLU A 457 -10.89 19.80 22.22
N ILE A 458 -10.74 18.56 21.79
CA ILE A 458 -9.43 17.89 21.74
C ILE A 458 -8.55 18.54 20.68
N PHE A 459 -9.08 18.82 19.48
CA PHE A 459 -8.35 19.53 18.44
C PHE A 459 -7.99 20.96 18.83
N ASP A 460 -8.89 21.70 19.51
CA ASP A 460 -8.58 23.05 20.03
C ASP A 460 -7.36 23.01 20.98
N LYS A 461 -7.29 22.01 21.85
CA LYS A 461 -6.14 21.78 22.75
C LYS A 461 -4.89 21.36 22.00
N ALA A 462 -5.02 20.55 20.94
CA ALA A 462 -3.91 20.12 20.10
C ALA A 462 -3.32 21.32 19.33
N GLU A 463 -4.18 22.18 18.76
CA GLU A 463 -3.74 23.41 18.08
C GLU A 463 -3.06 24.38 19.05
N ALA A 464 -3.62 24.58 20.24
CA ALA A 464 -3.03 25.41 21.29
C ALA A 464 -1.66 24.88 21.78
N ALA A 465 -1.50 23.58 21.84
CA ALA A 465 -0.25 22.95 22.33
C ALA A 465 0.94 23.15 21.38
N VAL A 466 0.72 23.32 20.08
CA VAL A 466 1.78 23.58 19.09
C VAL A 466 2.11 25.06 18.95
N GLY A 467 1.28 25.96 19.50
CA GLY A 467 1.54 27.40 19.56
C GLY A 467 1.77 28.03 18.19
N ASP A 468 2.88 28.77 18.09
CA ASP A 468 3.25 29.51 16.87
C ASP A 468 4.02 28.67 15.83
N ASP A 469 4.21 27.37 16.07
CA ASP A 469 4.83 26.48 15.07
C ASP A 469 3.84 26.26 13.90
N SER A 470 4.01 27.04 12.85
CA SER A 470 3.11 27.02 11.68
C SER A 470 3.10 25.68 10.95
N THR A 471 4.18 24.92 11.01
CA THR A 471 4.27 23.57 10.41
C THR A 471 3.44 22.58 11.20
N LEU A 472 3.63 22.51 12.50
CA LEU A 472 2.85 21.62 13.37
C LEU A 472 1.38 22.02 13.41
N LEU A 473 1.08 23.30 13.49
CA LEU A 473 -0.30 23.81 13.43
C LEU A 473 -1.00 23.41 12.12
N GLY A 474 -0.31 23.54 10.98
CA GLY A 474 -0.85 23.12 9.69
C GLY A 474 -1.15 21.62 9.64
N ARG A 475 -0.28 20.77 10.23
CA ARG A 475 -0.51 19.33 10.34
C ARG A 475 -1.73 19.00 11.20
N VAL A 476 -1.89 19.65 12.34
CA VAL A 476 -3.05 19.47 13.25
C VAL A 476 -4.35 19.92 12.57
N GLN A 477 -4.35 21.07 11.90
CA GLN A 477 -5.52 21.56 11.17
C GLN A 477 -5.91 20.65 10.00
N MET A 478 -4.93 20.08 9.29
CA MET A 478 -5.19 19.06 8.27
C MET A 478 -5.81 17.79 8.87
N ALA A 479 -5.29 17.32 10.00
CA ALA A 479 -5.86 16.15 10.71
C ALA A 479 -7.28 16.40 11.25
N ARG A 480 -7.70 17.66 11.41
CA ARG A 480 -9.06 18.04 11.84
C ARG A 480 -10.09 18.00 10.71
N LEU A 481 -9.67 18.05 9.45
CA LEU A 481 -10.57 18.10 8.29
C LEU A 481 -11.64 17.00 8.29
N PRO A 482 -11.33 15.73 8.62
CA PRO A 482 -12.33 14.66 8.65
C PRO A 482 -13.50 14.94 9.60
N ILE A 483 -13.26 15.55 10.75
CA ILE A 483 -14.31 15.92 11.70
C ILE A 483 -15.15 17.08 11.16
N GLN A 484 -14.52 18.09 10.57
CA GLN A 484 -15.22 19.24 9.97
C GLN A 484 -16.10 18.79 8.78
N TYR A 485 -15.57 17.93 7.91
CA TYR A 485 -16.34 17.33 6.82
C TYR A 485 -17.55 16.54 7.34
N SER A 486 -17.35 15.68 8.34
CA SER A 486 -18.41 14.87 8.92
C SER A 486 -19.51 15.73 9.57
N GLU A 487 -19.14 16.82 10.23
CA GLU A 487 -20.09 17.77 10.78
C GLU A 487 -21.01 18.36 9.69
N LEU A 488 -20.42 18.77 8.56
CA LEU A 488 -21.17 19.32 7.41
C LEU A 488 -22.10 18.28 6.78
N GLU A 489 -21.63 17.06 6.57
CA GLU A 489 -22.43 15.99 5.96
C GLU A 489 -23.60 15.56 6.88
N ILE A 490 -23.40 15.48 8.19
CA ILE A 490 -24.46 15.18 9.15
C ILE A 490 -25.47 16.33 9.19
N ALA A 491 -24.99 17.57 9.30
CA ALA A 491 -25.86 18.75 9.38
C ALA A 491 -26.73 18.93 8.12
N ARG A 492 -26.23 18.53 6.95
CA ARG A 492 -27.01 18.53 5.70
C ARG A 492 -28.26 17.67 5.78
N THR A 493 -28.28 16.65 6.62
CA THR A 493 -29.42 15.73 6.81
C THR A 493 -30.37 16.14 7.93
N GLU A 494 -30.06 17.20 8.67
CA GLU A 494 -30.81 17.68 9.83
C GLU A 494 -31.60 18.96 9.51
N ASN A 495 -32.80 19.06 10.06
CA ASN A 495 -33.63 20.24 9.93
C ASN A 495 -33.29 21.31 10.99
N GLY A 496 -33.53 22.58 10.68
CA GLY A 496 -33.39 23.67 11.65
C GLY A 496 -32.00 24.30 11.74
N ASN A 497 -31.07 23.96 10.85
CA ASN A 497 -29.76 24.60 10.77
C ASN A 497 -29.87 26.05 10.27
N ASP A 498 -29.11 26.96 10.91
CA ASP A 498 -28.90 28.32 10.43
C ASP A 498 -28.11 28.28 9.11
N ARG A 499 -28.74 28.71 8.02
CA ARG A 499 -28.17 28.69 6.67
C ARG A 499 -26.92 29.53 6.55
N GLU A 500 -26.87 30.69 7.21
CA GLU A 500 -25.71 31.57 7.14
C GLU A 500 -24.52 31.00 7.92
N ALA A 501 -24.79 30.46 9.11
CA ALA A 501 -23.76 29.78 9.91
C ALA A 501 -23.21 28.56 9.16
N MET A 502 -24.09 27.81 8.49
CA MET A 502 -23.66 26.65 7.70
C MET A 502 -22.85 27.06 6.48
N ALA A 503 -23.25 28.10 5.75
CA ALA A 503 -22.48 28.62 4.61
C ALA A 503 -21.07 29.07 5.02
N ARG A 504 -20.91 29.71 6.19
CA ARG A 504 -19.58 30.07 6.73
C ARG A 504 -18.74 28.84 7.04
N LYS A 505 -19.31 27.78 7.60
CA LYS A 505 -18.58 26.52 7.87
C LYS A 505 -18.17 25.81 6.59
N VAL A 506 -19.02 25.76 5.58
CA VAL A 506 -18.68 25.20 4.27
C VAL A 506 -17.52 25.97 3.63
N GLU A 507 -17.55 27.30 3.66
CA GLU A 507 -16.48 28.12 3.09
C GLU A 507 -15.15 27.94 3.87
N ASP A 508 -15.19 27.89 5.20
CA ASP A 508 -14.00 27.60 6.03
C ASP A 508 -13.40 26.23 5.68
N PHE A 509 -14.25 25.20 5.57
CA PHE A 509 -13.81 23.85 5.16
C PHE A 509 -13.19 23.88 3.76
N ARG A 510 -13.85 24.51 2.78
CA ARG A 510 -13.39 24.63 1.40
C ARG A 510 -12.00 25.27 1.32
N MET A 511 -11.81 26.40 2.01
CA MET A 511 -10.51 27.09 2.06
C MET A 511 -9.41 26.22 2.67
N LYS A 512 -9.71 25.52 3.78
CA LYS A 512 -8.75 24.63 4.44
C LYS A 512 -8.45 23.40 3.58
N ALA A 513 -9.47 22.76 2.99
CA ALA A 513 -9.32 21.63 2.10
C ALA A 513 -8.40 21.98 0.91
N ALA A 514 -8.63 23.12 0.25
CA ALA A 514 -7.78 23.61 -0.83
C ALA A 514 -6.33 23.88 -0.35
N ARG A 515 -6.17 24.53 0.81
CA ARG A 515 -4.85 24.81 1.40
C ARG A 515 -4.04 23.54 1.67
N TYR A 516 -4.67 22.47 2.10
CA TYR A 516 -4.01 21.20 2.45
C TYR A 516 -3.98 20.17 1.32
N GLY A 517 -4.46 20.54 0.11
CA GLY A 517 -4.35 19.72 -1.09
C GLY A 517 -5.38 18.60 -1.19
N VAL A 518 -6.55 18.79 -0.58
CA VAL A 518 -7.71 17.91 -0.82
C VAL A 518 -8.29 18.26 -2.18
N THR A 519 -8.27 17.32 -3.11
CA THR A 519 -8.74 17.51 -4.50
C THR A 519 -10.03 16.78 -4.82
N GLN A 520 -10.37 15.76 -4.03
CA GLN A 520 -11.54 14.90 -4.25
C GLN A 520 -12.22 14.56 -2.93
N LEU A 521 -13.55 14.50 -2.94
CA LEU A 521 -14.35 14.05 -1.81
C LEU A 521 -14.74 12.57 -1.92
N ASN A 522 -14.75 12.01 -3.13
CA ASN A 522 -15.03 10.59 -3.38
C ASN A 522 -14.28 10.08 -4.63
N GLU A 523 -14.31 8.75 -4.84
CA GLU A 523 -13.65 8.09 -5.96
C GLU A 523 -14.20 8.52 -7.34
N ARG A 524 -15.42 9.03 -7.41
CA ARG A 524 -16.11 9.41 -8.67
C ARG A 524 -15.86 10.85 -9.12
N ASN A 525 -14.81 11.49 -8.59
CA ASN A 525 -14.34 12.84 -8.96
C ASN A 525 -15.27 14.00 -8.57
N ASN A 526 -15.94 13.93 -7.44
CA ASN A 526 -16.55 15.14 -6.89
C ASN A 526 -15.44 16.03 -6.31
N THR A 527 -15.13 17.09 -7.05
CA THR A 527 -14.17 18.13 -6.61
C THR A 527 -14.70 18.88 -5.39
N VAL A 528 -13.79 19.52 -4.64
CA VAL A 528 -14.11 20.35 -3.47
C VAL A 528 -14.58 21.77 -3.90
N GLU A 529 -15.06 21.93 -5.13
CA GLU A 529 -15.54 23.24 -5.64
C GLU A 529 -16.89 23.66 -5.07
#